data_711e5c9c58ceac19e4408d2f7d995c2d
#
_entry.id   711e5c9c58ceac19e4408d2f7d995c2d
#
_cell.length_a   1.000
_cell.length_b   1.000
_cell.length_c   1.000
_cell.angle_alpha   90.00
_cell.angle_beta   90.00
_cell.angle_gamma   90.00
#
_symmetry.space_group_name_H-M   'P 1'
#
loop_
_entity.id
_entity.type
_entity.pdbx_description
1 polymer ?
#
loop_
_entity_poly.entity_id
_entity_poly.type
_entity_poly.pdbx_seq_one_letter_code
_entity_poly.pdbx_strand_id
1 'polypeptide(L)'
;MKKLARLTALLLTGALLLVLTACGAETEQQAKQRLLKEINSYRASIHLDPLKEVEQLSAAEQELIEHFRAAGKTVLPKSEADEALDDWGSATEGWSYYDDFGLELSTGESGEEIRFLSAKVPANTPEGKAELWAALKGSGKFMDEDCKHIGIAVVTIDGQMYWSCCIYN
;
A
#
# COMPACT_ATOMS: atom_id res chain seq x y z
N MET A 1 41.37 -9.74 -2.01
CA MET A 1 40.89 -8.39 -1.62
C MET A 1 39.42 -8.15 -2.03
N LYS A 2 38.96 -8.51 -3.25
CA LYS A 2 37.57 -8.29 -3.68
C LYS A 2 36.48 -9.05 -2.90
N LYS A 3 36.82 -10.20 -2.30
CA LYS A 3 35.87 -11.01 -1.50
C LYS A 3 35.63 -10.44 -0.09
N LEU A 4 36.66 -9.83 0.51
CA LEU A 4 36.51 -9.17 1.82
C LEU A 4 35.66 -7.90 1.73
N ALA A 5 35.81 -7.11 0.64
CA ALA A 5 35.01 -5.91 0.44
C ALA A 5 33.52 -6.20 0.25
N ARG A 6 33.17 -7.36 -0.36
CA ARG A 6 31.77 -7.79 -0.50
C ARG A 6 31.14 -8.26 0.82
N LEU A 7 31.94 -8.93 1.68
CA LEU A 7 31.48 -9.34 3.00
C LEU A 7 31.25 -8.13 3.93
N THR A 8 32.14 -7.13 3.89
CA THR A 8 31.98 -5.90 4.67
C THR A 8 30.79 -5.06 4.20
N ALA A 9 30.51 -5.01 2.89
CA ALA A 9 29.33 -4.32 2.36
C ALA A 9 28.02 -5.01 2.82
N LEU A 10 27.95 -6.35 2.78
CA LEU A 10 26.79 -7.10 3.25
C LEU A 10 26.58 -6.97 4.76
N LEU A 11 27.65 -6.94 5.57
CA LEU A 11 27.56 -6.73 7.01
C LEU A 11 27.13 -5.30 7.37
N LEU A 12 27.60 -4.29 6.62
CA LEU A 12 27.19 -2.90 6.81
C LEU A 12 25.73 -2.67 6.41
N THR A 13 25.26 -3.30 5.34
CA THR A 13 23.85 -3.22 4.92
C THR A 13 22.95 -3.92 5.93
N GLY A 14 23.35 -5.10 6.43
CA GLY A 14 22.61 -5.81 7.49
C GLY A 14 22.58 -5.06 8.83
N ALA A 15 23.72 -4.39 9.20
CA ALA A 15 23.79 -3.59 10.42
C ALA A 15 22.95 -2.29 10.30
N LEU A 16 22.89 -1.68 9.11
CA LEU A 16 22.06 -0.49 8.88
C LEU A 16 20.57 -0.80 8.98
N LEU A 17 20.15 -1.96 8.45
CA LEU A 17 18.76 -2.45 8.60
C LEU A 17 18.40 -2.73 10.07
N LEU A 18 19.33 -3.27 10.86
CA LEU A 18 19.13 -3.53 12.29
C LEU A 18 19.08 -2.24 13.13
N VAL A 19 19.81 -1.20 12.75
CA VAL A 19 19.81 0.10 13.44
C VAL A 19 18.49 0.85 13.22
N LEU A 20 17.87 0.72 12.03
CA LEU A 20 16.55 1.30 11.76
C LEU A 20 15.43 0.64 12.57
N THR A 21 15.56 -0.66 12.89
CA THR A 21 14.61 -1.36 13.78
C THR A 21 14.82 -1.03 15.26
N ALA A 22 15.99 -0.53 15.65
CA ALA A 22 16.29 -0.16 17.04
C ALA A 22 15.62 1.16 17.49
N CYS A 23 15.08 1.96 16.57
CA CYS A 23 14.38 3.23 16.89
C CYS A 23 12.86 3.08 17.07
N GLY A 24 12.29 1.89 16.97
CA GLY A 24 10.86 1.65 17.28
C GLY A 24 9.86 2.15 16.21
N ALA A 25 10.31 2.76 15.12
CA ALA A 25 9.45 3.16 14.02
C ALA A 25 9.11 1.95 13.13
N GLU A 26 7.83 1.78 12.83
CA GLU A 26 7.35 0.73 11.92
C GLU A 26 7.87 1.01 10.50
N THR A 27 8.39 -0.02 9.81
CA THR A 27 8.76 0.10 8.39
C THR A 27 7.54 -0.03 7.48
N GLU A 28 7.63 0.44 6.24
CA GLU A 28 6.56 0.29 5.25
C GLU A 28 6.15 -1.17 5.05
N GLN A 29 7.12 -2.07 4.98
CA GLN A 29 6.87 -3.51 4.87
C GLN A 29 6.16 -4.08 6.11
N GLN A 30 6.50 -3.63 7.30
CA GLN A 30 5.81 -4.04 8.53
C GLN A 30 4.39 -3.47 8.58
N ALA A 31 4.21 -2.22 8.18
CA ALA A 31 2.90 -1.58 8.06
C ALA A 31 2.01 -2.31 7.05
N LYS A 32 2.54 -2.65 5.87
CA LYS A 32 1.86 -3.44 4.83
C LYS A 32 1.36 -4.78 5.38
N GLN A 33 2.24 -5.54 6.03
CA GLN A 33 1.89 -6.83 6.62
C GLN A 33 0.84 -6.71 7.72
N ARG A 34 0.94 -5.67 8.55
CA ARG A 34 -0.04 -5.39 9.60
C ARG A 34 -1.40 -5.02 9.00
N LEU A 35 -1.44 -4.14 8.00
CA LEU A 35 -2.66 -3.75 7.30
C LEU A 35 -3.37 -4.97 6.72
N LEU A 36 -2.66 -5.81 5.97
CA LEU A 36 -3.22 -7.04 5.39
C LEU A 36 -3.78 -7.98 6.47
N LYS A 37 -3.06 -8.15 7.58
CA LYS A 37 -3.53 -8.95 8.71
C LYS A 37 -4.80 -8.37 9.32
N GLU A 38 -4.89 -7.05 9.49
CA GLU A 38 -6.06 -6.40 10.06
C GLU A 38 -7.26 -6.41 9.12
N ILE A 39 -7.05 -6.23 7.80
CA ILE A 39 -8.08 -6.41 6.77
C ILE A 39 -8.67 -7.82 6.88
N ASN A 40 -7.82 -8.85 6.92
CA ASN A 40 -8.27 -10.23 7.02
C ASN A 40 -8.91 -10.55 8.38
N SER A 41 -8.47 -9.91 9.46
CA SER A 41 -9.12 -10.02 10.78
C SER A 41 -10.52 -9.40 10.76
N TYR A 42 -10.68 -8.26 10.06
CA TYR A 42 -11.98 -7.63 9.87
C TYR A 42 -12.91 -8.54 9.04
N ARG A 43 -12.45 -9.08 7.90
CA ARG A 43 -13.24 -10.02 7.07
C ARG A 43 -13.66 -11.25 7.86
N ALA A 44 -12.76 -11.84 8.63
CA ALA A 44 -13.09 -12.97 9.51
C ALA A 44 -14.17 -12.61 10.55
N SER A 45 -14.19 -11.37 11.08
CA SER A 45 -15.19 -10.91 12.03
C SER A 45 -16.59 -10.80 11.45
N ILE A 46 -16.72 -10.73 10.13
CA ILE A 46 -17.98 -10.72 9.38
C ILE A 46 -18.20 -12.01 8.56
N HIS A 47 -17.47 -13.08 8.91
CA HIS A 47 -17.57 -14.42 8.32
C HIS A 47 -17.20 -14.53 6.84
N LEU A 48 -16.28 -13.69 6.36
CA LEU A 48 -15.75 -13.76 5.00
C LEU A 48 -14.36 -14.41 4.97
N ASP A 49 -14.05 -15.06 3.86
CA ASP A 49 -12.73 -15.62 3.60
C ASP A 49 -11.67 -14.53 3.53
N PRO A 50 -10.41 -14.84 3.96
CA PRO A 50 -9.32 -13.89 3.87
C PRO A 50 -8.95 -13.62 2.41
N LEU A 51 -8.58 -12.36 2.12
CA LEU A 51 -7.94 -11.99 0.87
C LEU A 51 -6.52 -12.52 0.83
N LYS A 52 -6.11 -13.07 -0.32
CA LYS A 52 -4.76 -13.54 -0.59
C LYS A 52 -3.98 -12.44 -1.28
N GLU A 53 -2.85 -12.05 -0.70
CA GLU A 53 -1.94 -11.13 -1.37
C GLU A 53 -1.36 -11.80 -2.63
N VAL A 54 -1.36 -11.05 -3.73
CA VAL A 54 -0.70 -11.40 -4.98
C VAL A 54 0.46 -10.44 -5.18
N GLU A 55 1.68 -10.98 -5.19
CA GLU A 55 2.92 -10.19 -5.24
C GLU A 55 2.98 -9.29 -6.48
N GLN A 56 2.56 -9.78 -7.64
CA GLN A 56 2.52 -9.00 -8.87
C GLN A 56 1.59 -7.78 -8.76
N LEU A 57 0.42 -7.96 -8.15
CA LEU A 57 -0.55 -6.87 -7.94
C LEU A 57 -0.02 -5.86 -6.90
N SER A 58 0.61 -6.36 -5.84
CA SER A 58 1.24 -5.48 -4.84
C SER A 58 2.42 -4.70 -5.42
N ALA A 59 3.17 -5.29 -6.35
CA ALA A 59 4.27 -4.59 -7.02
C ALA A 59 3.75 -3.47 -7.92
N ALA A 60 2.68 -3.71 -8.68
CA ALA A 60 2.04 -2.69 -9.51
C ALA A 60 1.47 -1.53 -8.66
N GLU A 61 0.82 -1.84 -7.54
CA GLU A 61 0.37 -0.83 -6.57
C GLU A 61 1.55 -0.02 -6.02
N GLN A 62 2.65 -0.68 -5.67
CA GLN A 62 3.84 -0.02 -5.13
C GLN A 62 4.45 0.93 -6.15
N GLU A 63 4.58 0.51 -7.41
CA GLU A 63 5.12 1.33 -8.49
C GLU A 63 4.29 2.60 -8.70
N LEU A 64 2.97 2.47 -8.73
CA LEU A 64 2.06 3.61 -8.84
C LEU A 64 2.24 4.62 -7.70
N ILE A 65 2.31 4.16 -6.44
CA ILE A 65 2.43 5.07 -5.30
C ILE A 65 3.85 5.64 -5.11
N GLU A 66 4.88 5.07 -5.73
CA GLU A 66 6.25 5.64 -5.70
C GLU A 66 6.32 7.00 -6.41
N HIS A 67 5.46 7.28 -7.38
CA HIS A 67 5.37 8.60 -8.02
C HIS A 67 5.01 9.70 -7.01
N PHE A 68 4.13 9.40 -6.06
CA PHE A 68 3.78 10.32 -4.97
C PHE A 68 4.97 10.59 -4.03
N ARG A 69 5.75 9.54 -3.70
CA ARG A 69 6.99 9.68 -2.93
C ARG A 69 8.00 10.54 -3.66
N ALA A 70 8.23 10.27 -4.94
CA ALA A 70 9.19 11.01 -5.76
C ALA A 70 8.82 12.49 -5.86
N ALA A 71 7.53 12.81 -5.93
CA ALA A 71 7.03 14.17 -5.96
C ALA A 71 6.96 14.85 -4.58
N GLY A 72 7.00 14.08 -3.48
CA GLY A 72 6.77 14.59 -2.12
C GLY A 72 5.36 15.13 -1.91
N LYS A 73 4.35 14.56 -2.59
CA LYS A 73 2.98 15.07 -2.59
C LYS A 73 1.98 13.92 -2.43
N THR A 74 0.79 14.24 -1.95
CA THR A 74 -0.35 13.31 -1.84
C THR A 74 -1.41 13.55 -2.91
N VAL A 75 -1.18 14.51 -3.79
CA VAL A 75 -1.99 14.81 -4.97
C VAL A 75 -1.06 15.06 -6.13
N LEU A 76 -1.29 14.39 -7.26
CA LEU A 76 -0.56 14.58 -8.50
C LEU A 76 -1.53 14.87 -9.64
N PRO A 77 -1.16 15.74 -10.61
CA PRO A 77 -1.81 15.73 -11.91
C PRO A 77 -1.78 14.32 -12.49
N LYS A 78 -2.87 13.85 -13.09
CA LYS A 78 -2.93 12.50 -13.68
C LYS A 78 -1.80 12.28 -14.69
N SER A 79 -1.46 13.30 -15.47
CA SER A 79 -0.37 13.25 -16.44
C SER A 79 1.03 12.99 -15.86
N GLU A 80 1.25 13.20 -14.56
CA GLU A 80 2.51 12.85 -13.88
C GLU A 80 2.55 11.36 -13.47
N ALA A 81 1.43 10.66 -13.56
CA ALA A 81 1.28 9.26 -13.21
C ALA A 81 0.75 8.39 -14.36
N ASP A 82 0.55 8.94 -15.57
CA ASP A 82 -0.04 8.22 -16.71
C ASP A 82 0.75 6.95 -17.05
N GLU A 83 2.10 7.01 -17.09
CA GLU A 83 2.93 5.84 -17.37
C GLU A 83 2.75 4.76 -16.30
N ALA A 84 2.76 5.13 -15.01
CA ALA A 84 2.56 4.18 -13.93
C ALA A 84 1.13 3.62 -13.89
N LEU A 85 0.14 4.40 -14.30
CA LEU A 85 -1.24 3.91 -14.44
C LEU A 85 -1.38 2.92 -15.60
N ASP A 86 -0.69 3.15 -16.71
CA ASP A 86 -0.65 2.25 -17.86
C ASP A 86 0.07 0.94 -17.50
N ASP A 87 1.19 1.01 -16.78
CA ASP A 87 1.93 -0.14 -16.29
C ASP A 87 1.11 -0.92 -15.25
N TRP A 88 0.44 -0.23 -14.34
CA TRP A 88 -0.50 -0.84 -13.40
C TRP A 88 -1.64 -1.56 -14.13
N GLY A 89 -2.25 -0.92 -15.14
CA GLY A 89 -3.28 -1.51 -15.98
C GLY A 89 -2.79 -2.78 -16.68
N SER A 90 -1.57 -2.76 -17.21
CA SER A 90 -0.94 -3.92 -17.86
C SER A 90 -0.64 -5.05 -16.87
N ALA A 91 -0.15 -4.73 -15.69
CA ALA A 91 0.16 -5.72 -14.64
C ALA A 91 -1.09 -6.40 -14.06
N THR A 92 -2.22 -5.72 -14.15
CA THR A 92 -3.53 -6.23 -13.67
C THR A 92 -4.37 -6.86 -14.78
N GLU A 93 -3.86 -6.91 -16.01
CA GLU A 93 -4.56 -7.53 -17.13
C GLU A 93 -4.88 -9.02 -16.86
N GLY A 94 -6.13 -9.40 -17.09
CA GLY A 94 -6.61 -10.76 -16.82
C GLY A 94 -7.14 -10.99 -15.41
N TRP A 95 -6.97 -10.04 -14.51
CA TRP A 95 -7.65 -10.05 -13.21
C TRP A 95 -9.01 -9.36 -13.32
N SER A 96 -10.01 -9.95 -12.68
CA SER A 96 -11.31 -9.28 -12.55
C SER A 96 -11.22 -8.24 -11.44
N TYR A 97 -10.95 -7.00 -11.83
CA TYR A 97 -10.93 -5.87 -10.92
C TYR A 97 -12.29 -5.68 -10.25
N TYR A 98 -12.25 -5.45 -8.96
CA TYR A 98 -13.47 -5.20 -8.18
C TYR A 98 -13.51 -3.75 -7.70
N ASP A 99 -12.51 -3.34 -6.90
CA ASP A 99 -12.48 -1.99 -6.34
C ASP A 99 -11.09 -1.61 -5.84
N ASP A 100 -10.84 -0.32 -5.66
CA ASP A 100 -9.64 0.24 -5.06
C ASP A 100 -9.93 0.91 -3.71
N PHE A 101 -8.89 1.10 -2.92
CA PHE A 101 -8.93 1.84 -1.68
C PHE A 101 -7.64 2.64 -1.52
N GLY A 102 -7.77 3.89 -1.13
CA GLY A 102 -6.65 4.76 -0.82
C GLY A 102 -6.31 5.76 -1.90
N LEU A 103 -6.48 5.41 -3.18
CA LEU A 103 -6.31 6.34 -4.30
C LEU A 103 -7.66 6.72 -4.91
N GLU A 104 -7.77 7.92 -5.39
CA GLU A 104 -8.92 8.42 -6.14
C GLU A 104 -8.47 9.22 -7.36
N LEU A 105 -9.09 8.94 -8.49
CA LEU A 105 -9.04 9.79 -9.67
C LEU A 105 -10.19 10.79 -9.61
N SER A 106 -9.89 12.08 -9.69
CA SER A 106 -10.87 13.15 -9.60
C SER A 106 -10.53 14.30 -10.55
N THR A 107 -11.48 15.19 -10.78
CA THR A 107 -11.24 16.43 -11.52
C THR A 107 -10.96 17.54 -10.54
N GLY A 108 -9.73 18.05 -10.54
CA GLY A 108 -9.31 19.22 -9.77
C GLY A 108 -9.39 20.52 -10.58
N GLU A 109 -8.89 21.61 -10.01
CA GLU A 109 -8.87 22.93 -10.67
C GLU A 109 -8.00 22.96 -11.94
N SER A 110 -6.97 22.12 -11.99
CA SER A 110 -5.97 22.07 -13.06
C SER A 110 -6.19 20.92 -14.06
N GLY A 111 -7.26 20.15 -13.92
CA GLY A 111 -7.55 18.97 -14.75
C GLY A 111 -7.75 17.70 -13.94
N GLU A 112 -7.51 16.55 -14.55
CA GLU A 112 -7.59 15.27 -13.85
C GLU A 112 -6.41 15.10 -12.87
N GLU A 113 -6.73 14.69 -11.65
CA GLU A 113 -5.79 14.48 -10.56
C GLU A 113 -5.97 13.08 -9.97
N ILE A 114 -4.87 12.47 -9.54
CA ILE A 114 -4.87 11.29 -8.69
C ILE A 114 -4.41 11.68 -7.28
N ARG A 115 -5.11 11.20 -6.25
CA ARG A 115 -4.84 11.59 -4.87
C ARG A 115 -5.01 10.46 -3.88
N PHE A 116 -4.28 10.52 -2.77
CA PHE A 116 -4.58 9.72 -1.59
C PHE A 116 -5.79 10.29 -0.85
N LEU A 117 -6.85 9.49 -0.74
CA LEU A 117 -8.03 9.77 0.07
C LEU A 117 -7.96 9.03 1.39
N SER A 118 -7.86 9.79 2.50
CA SER A 118 -7.99 9.25 3.86
C SER A 118 -7.17 7.98 4.15
N ALA A 119 -6.16 7.72 3.34
CA ALA A 119 -5.39 6.47 3.32
C ALA A 119 -4.08 6.59 4.12
N LYS A 120 -4.07 7.39 5.20
CA LYS A 120 -2.97 7.34 6.16
C LYS A 120 -2.93 5.99 6.83
N VAL A 121 -1.72 5.45 6.99
CA VAL A 121 -1.55 4.22 7.78
C VAL A 121 -1.86 4.53 9.24
N PRO A 122 -2.90 3.93 9.83
CA PRO A 122 -3.23 4.16 11.24
C PRO A 122 -2.13 3.67 12.16
N ALA A 123 -2.00 4.28 13.33
CA ALA A 123 -1.01 3.88 14.33
C ALA A 123 -1.19 2.41 14.72
N ASN A 124 -0.07 1.75 15.08
CA ASN A 124 -0.11 0.37 15.57
C ASN A 124 -0.52 0.32 17.06
N THR A 125 -1.74 0.76 17.32
CA THR A 125 -2.39 0.81 18.65
C THR A 125 -3.81 0.28 18.56
N PRO A 126 -4.47 -0.03 19.71
CA PRO A 126 -5.89 -0.42 19.70
C PRO A 126 -6.80 0.62 19.06
N GLU A 127 -6.51 1.91 19.26
CA GLU A 127 -7.26 3.04 18.68
C GLU A 127 -7.06 3.07 17.15
N GLY A 128 -5.83 2.96 16.67
CA GLY A 128 -5.53 2.91 15.23
C GLY A 128 -6.15 1.70 14.55
N LYS A 129 -6.20 0.55 15.22
CA LYS A 129 -6.96 -0.61 14.74
C LYS A 129 -8.45 -0.32 14.61
N ALA A 130 -9.05 0.32 15.62
CA ALA A 130 -10.46 0.67 15.59
C ALA A 130 -10.76 1.67 14.47
N GLU A 131 -9.88 2.65 14.23
CA GLU A 131 -9.94 3.59 13.11
C GLU A 131 -9.91 2.86 11.76
N LEU A 132 -8.95 1.94 11.56
CA LEU A 132 -8.86 1.12 10.35
C LEU A 132 -10.16 0.33 10.12
N TRP A 133 -10.65 -0.37 11.15
CA TRP A 133 -11.87 -1.16 11.02
C TRP A 133 -13.10 -0.30 10.70
N ALA A 134 -13.18 0.91 11.24
CA ALA A 134 -14.24 1.85 10.89
C ALA A 134 -14.15 2.29 9.42
N ALA A 135 -12.94 2.56 8.92
CA ALA A 135 -12.70 2.90 7.52
C ALA A 135 -13.08 1.74 6.58
N LEU A 136 -12.64 0.50 6.89
CA LEU A 136 -12.99 -0.70 6.12
C LEU A 136 -14.50 -0.91 6.04
N LYS A 137 -15.18 -0.77 7.18
CA LYS A 137 -16.64 -0.86 7.25
C LYS A 137 -17.32 0.26 6.45
N GLY A 138 -16.81 1.49 6.56
CA GLY A 138 -17.38 2.66 5.88
C GLY A 138 -17.24 2.61 4.36
N SER A 139 -16.15 2.03 3.87
CA SER A 139 -15.93 1.87 2.43
C SER A 139 -16.84 0.82 1.78
N GLY A 140 -17.27 -0.20 2.53
CA GLY A 140 -18.03 -1.35 2.01
C GLY A 140 -17.24 -2.30 1.11
N LYS A 141 -16.09 -1.86 0.59
CA LYS A 141 -15.28 -2.56 -0.44
C LYS A 141 -14.75 -3.92 0.02
N PHE A 142 -14.43 -4.04 1.30
CA PHE A 142 -13.87 -5.25 1.91
C PHE A 142 -14.94 -6.26 2.37
N MET A 143 -16.20 -6.04 2.05
CA MET A 143 -17.33 -6.84 2.53
C MET A 143 -17.87 -7.80 1.47
N ASP A 144 -17.30 -7.80 0.27
CA ASP A 144 -17.76 -8.67 -0.81
C ASP A 144 -17.17 -10.08 -0.66
N GLU A 145 -18.06 -11.11 -0.77
CA GLU A 145 -17.67 -12.52 -0.65
C GLU A 145 -16.98 -13.06 -1.91
N ASP A 146 -17.15 -12.41 -3.06
CA ASP A 146 -16.54 -12.81 -4.31
C ASP A 146 -15.07 -12.35 -4.40
N CYS A 147 -14.67 -11.37 -3.60
CA CYS A 147 -13.29 -10.91 -3.54
C CYS A 147 -12.37 -11.95 -2.89
N LYS A 148 -11.31 -12.34 -3.59
CA LYS A 148 -10.36 -13.39 -3.18
C LYS A 148 -8.93 -12.89 -3.05
N HIS A 149 -8.57 -11.83 -3.79
CA HIS A 149 -7.19 -11.40 -3.97
C HIS A 149 -7.03 -9.91 -3.64
N ILE A 150 -5.82 -9.52 -3.28
CA ILE A 150 -5.46 -8.14 -2.98
C ILE A 150 -4.04 -7.83 -3.46
N GLY A 151 -3.88 -6.70 -4.13
CA GLY A 151 -2.62 -5.97 -4.25
C GLY A 151 -2.61 -4.86 -3.22
N ILE A 152 -1.54 -4.70 -2.44
CA ILE A 152 -1.45 -3.70 -1.37
C ILE A 152 -0.05 -3.09 -1.31
N ALA A 153 0.03 -1.79 -1.15
CA ALA A 153 1.27 -1.05 -1.07
C ALA A 153 1.24 0.01 0.04
N VAL A 154 2.43 0.38 0.53
CA VAL A 154 2.62 1.43 1.55
C VAL A 154 3.78 2.32 1.13
N VAL A 155 3.60 3.62 1.28
CA VAL A 155 4.61 4.63 0.96
C VAL A 155 4.71 5.68 2.06
N THR A 156 5.90 6.18 2.32
CA THR A 156 6.13 7.32 3.22
C THR A 156 6.33 8.58 2.40
N ILE A 157 5.52 9.60 2.66
CA ILE A 157 5.60 10.93 2.07
C ILE A 157 5.70 11.93 3.22
N ASP A 158 6.75 12.74 3.25
CA ASP A 158 6.99 13.74 4.30
C ASP A 158 6.85 13.19 5.74
N GLY A 159 7.35 11.97 5.97
CA GLY A 159 7.34 11.32 7.29
C GLY A 159 5.99 10.71 7.70
N GLN A 160 4.97 10.79 6.87
CA GLN A 160 3.68 10.14 7.06
C GLN A 160 3.53 8.95 6.11
N MET A 161 3.17 7.79 6.65
CA MET A 161 2.84 6.62 5.82
C MET A 161 1.42 6.70 5.28
N TYR A 162 1.28 6.38 3.99
CA TYR A 162 0.04 6.21 3.25
C TYR A 162 -0.02 4.81 2.66
N TRP A 163 -1.21 4.32 2.38
CA TRP A 163 -1.40 3.01 1.77
C TRP A 163 -2.50 3.02 0.73
N SER A 164 -2.38 2.13 -0.23
CA SER A 164 -3.42 1.83 -1.20
C SER A 164 -3.54 0.33 -1.41
N CYS A 165 -4.65 -0.11 -1.92
CA CYS A 165 -4.82 -1.48 -2.39
C CYS A 165 -5.91 -1.58 -3.45
N CYS A 166 -5.77 -2.58 -4.32
CA CYS A 166 -6.81 -3.04 -5.22
C CYS A 166 -7.25 -4.44 -4.85
N ILE A 167 -8.55 -4.68 -4.95
CA ILE A 167 -9.20 -5.93 -4.58
C ILE A 167 -9.73 -6.59 -5.84
N TYR A 168 -9.56 -7.92 -5.93
CA TYR A 168 -9.87 -8.70 -7.12
C TYR A 168 -10.65 -9.99 -6.75
N ASN A 169 -11.47 -10.46 -7.66
CA ASN A 169 -12.20 -11.72 -7.56
C ASN A 169 -11.64 -12.80 -8.50
#